data_c19550642477e4d5478477e0d78efdf9
#
_entry.id   c19550642477e4d5478477e0d78efdf9
#
_cell.length_a   1.000
_cell.length_b   1.000
_cell.length_c   1.000
_cell.angle_alpha   90.00
_cell.angle_beta   90.00
_cell.angle_gamma   90.00
#
_symmetry.space_group_name_H-M   'P 1'
#
loop_
_entity.id
_entity.type
_entity.pdbx_description
1 polymer ?
#
loop_
_entity_poly.entity_id
_entity_poly.type
_entity_poly.pdbx_seq_one_letter_code
_entity_poly.pdbx_strand_id
1 'polypeptide(L)'
;KILWERVGGFSEEFNPGFASDPDLNFKLWMAGNRIFKTVSKSRVYHFGSVTTRKNKDIVKNNGKKTFLLKWKMSVEFFTKYYLRRGDVYIGPLDEPNKNFFYYKDYFMSKIKFYFRKMF
;
A
#
# COMPACT_ATOMS: atom_id res chain seq x y z
N LYS A 1 -15.69 0.63 11.54
CA LYS A 1 -15.43 1.86 12.33
C LYS A 1 -14.29 1.62 13.32
N ILE A 2 -14.40 0.65 14.24
CA ILE A 2 -13.38 0.36 15.28
C ILE A 2 -11.98 0.17 14.74
N LEU A 3 -11.80 -0.63 13.67
CA LEU A 3 -10.48 -0.83 13.05
C LEU A 3 -9.93 0.45 12.42
N TRP A 4 -10.77 1.24 11.79
CA TRP A 4 -10.41 2.53 11.23
C TRP A 4 -9.85 3.49 12.29
N GLU A 5 -10.59 3.63 13.39
CA GLU A 5 -10.18 4.48 14.52
C GLU A 5 -8.88 3.96 15.17
N ARG A 6 -8.76 2.64 15.32
CA ARG A 6 -7.56 1.99 15.89
C ARG A 6 -6.29 2.27 15.09
N VAL A 7 -6.38 2.32 13.76
CA VAL A 7 -5.21 2.56 12.90
C VAL A 7 -5.05 4.04 12.51
N GLY A 8 -5.94 4.92 12.95
CA GLY A 8 -5.89 6.35 12.67
C GLY A 8 -6.25 6.75 11.23
N GLY A 9 -7.06 5.92 10.53
CA GLY A 9 -7.54 6.24 9.18
C GLY A 9 -6.45 6.44 8.13
N PHE A 10 -6.65 7.31 7.15
CA PHE A 10 -5.63 7.70 6.18
C PHE A 10 -4.59 8.62 6.81
N SER A 11 -3.34 8.45 6.41
CA SER A 11 -2.22 9.26 6.91
C SER A 11 -2.04 10.51 6.05
N GLU A 12 -1.87 11.68 6.71
CA GLU A 12 -1.82 12.99 6.06
C GLU A 12 -0.65 13.15 5.08
N GLU A 13 0.47 12.50 5.35
CA GLU A 13 1.65 12.54 4.48
C GLU A 13 1.41 11.98 3.08
N PHE A 14 0.30 11.29 2.85
CA PHE A 14 -0.11 10.81 1.52
C PHE A 14 -1.07 11.75 0.79
N ASN A 15 -1.36 12.92 1.33
CA ASN A 15 -2.18 13.91 0.64
C ASN A 15 -1.54 14.32 -0.72
N PRO A 16 -2.28 14.41 -1.82
CA PRO A 16 -3.73 14.27 -2.01
C PRO A 16 -4.23 12.84 -2.31
N GLY A 17 -3.60 11.78 -1.81
CA GLY A 17 -4.14 10.42 -1.84
C GLY A 17 -3.27 9.36 -2.53
N PHE A 18 -2.17 9.70 -3.18
CA PHE A 18 -1.29 8.73 -3.82
C PHE A 18 -0.64 7.78 -2.81
N ALA A 19 -0.89 6.48 -2.96
CA ALA A 19 -0.45 5.39 -2.08
C ALA A 19 -1.06 5.43 -0.66
N SER A 20 -2.12 6.17 -0.41
CA SER A 20 -2.88 6.14 0.86
C SER A 20 -3.54 4.78 1.10
N ASP A 21 -4.07 4.12 0.05
CA ASP A 21 -4.69 2.80 0.18
C ASP A 21 -3.71 1.71 0.65
N PRO A 22 -2.52 1.52 0.03
CA PRO A 22 -1.54 0.58 0.55
C PRO A 22 -1.03 0.95 1.95
N ASP A 23 -0.92 2.23 2.30
CA ASP A 23 -0.55 2.66 3.66
C ASP A 23 -1.60 2.21 4.68
N LEU A 24 -2.87 2.48 4.42
CA LEU A 24 -3.97 2.04 5.28
C LEU A 24 -3.99 0.50 5.39
N ASN A 25 -3.85 -0.21 4.27
CA ASN A 25 -3.83 -1.66 4.26
C ASN A 25 -2.65 -2.22 5.08
N PHE A 26 -1.49 -1.57 5.04
CA PHE A 26 -0.36 -2.00 5.86
C PHE A 26 -0.58 -1.72 7.35
N LYS A 27 -1.17 -0.58 7.71
CA LYS A 27 -1.56 -0.30 9.11
C LYS A 27 -2.56 -1.34 9.63
N LEU A 28 -3.56 -1.70 8.82
CA LEU A 28 -4.52 -2.76 9.15
C LEU A 28 -3.83 -4.12 9.32
N TRP A 29 -2.88 -4.45 8.45
CA TRP A 29 -2.07 -5.66 8.58
C TRP A 29 -1.30 -5.69 9.89
N MET A 30 -0.60 -4.60 10.23
CA MET A 30 0.15 -4.46 11.48
C MET A 30 -0.76 -4.51 12.72
N ALA A 31 -2.01 -4.09 12.59
CA ALA A 31 -3.03 -4.21 13.64
C ALA A 31 -3.64 -5.63 13.75
N GLY A 32 -3.11 -6.60 12.99
CA GLY A 32 -3.54 -8.00 13.03
C GLY A 32 -4.69 -8.36 12.09
N ASN A 33 -5.18 -7.42 11.26
CA ASN A 33 -6.20 -7.78 10.27
C ASN A 33 -5.59 -8.64 9.16
N ARG A 34 -6.26 -9.73 8.82
CA ARG A 34 -5.86 -10.68 7.78
C ARG A 34 -6.93 -10.88 6.70
N ILE A 35 -8.06 -10.18 6.82
CA ILE A 35 -9.16 -10.28 5.86
C ILE A 35 -9.11 -9.06 4.93
N PHE A 36 -8.65 -9.30 3.71
CA PHE A 36 -8.61 -8.33 2.61
C PHE A 36 -9.36 -8.93 1.42
N LYS A 37 -10.63 -8.64 1.32
CA LYS A 37 -11.52 -9.25 0.33
C LYS A 37 -12.20 -8.20 -0.52
N THR A 38 -12.19 -8.41 -1.84
CA THR A 38 -12.98 -7.61 -2.77
C THR A 38 -14.45 -7.99 -2.68
N VAL A 39 -15.33 -6.99 -2.61
CA VAL A 39 -16.78 -7.18 -2.59
C VAL A 39 -17.34 -6.81 -3.96
N SER A 40 -17.75 -7.81 -4.75
CA SER A 40 -18.22 -7.62 -6.14
C SER A 40 -19.45 -6.73 -6.28
N LYS A 41 -20.29 -6.68 -5.24
CA LYS A 41 -21.50 -5.83 -5.18
C LYS A 41 -21.21 -4.38 -4.80
N SER A 42 -20.02 -4.08 -4.24
CA SER A 42 -19.60 -2.72 -3.89
C SER A 42 -18.62 -2.22 -4.94
N ARG A 43 -19.14 -1.48 -5.91
CA ARG A 43 -18.36 -0.98 -7.06
C ARG A 43 -18.30 0.54 -7.02
N VAL A 44 -17.12 1.07 -7.28
CA VAL A 44 -16.87 2.50 -7.47
C VAL A 44 -16.26 2.71 -8.84
N TYR A 45 -16.80 3.64 -9.61
CA TYR A 45 -16.22 4.06 -10.88
C TYR A 45 -15.10 5.06 -10.62
N HIS A 46 -13.88 4.68 -10.98
CA HIS A 46 -12.70 5.54 -10.83
C HIS A 46 -12.33 6.18 -12.18
N PHE A 47 -12.57 7.48 -12.32
CA PHE A 47 -12.33 8.22 -13.57
C PHE A 47 -10.85 8.62 -13.78
N GLY A 48 -9.93 7.85 -13.27
CA GLY A 48 -8.51 7.94 -13.58
C GLY A 48 -7.87 9.31 -13.36
N SER A 49 -7.88 9.83 -12.13
CA SER A 49 -7.19 11.07 -11.75
C SER A 49 -7.67 12.34 -12.50
N VAL A 50 -8.91 12.40 -12.96
CA VAL A 50 -9.46 13.57 -13.68
C VAL A 50 -9.29 14.84 -12.85
N THR A 51 -9.60 14.79 -11.55
CA THR A 51 -9.48 15.94 -10.64
C THR A 51 -8.04 16.43 -10.53
N THR A 52 -7.08 15.50 -10.33
CA THR A 52 -5.66 15.85 -10.20
C THR A 52 -5.00 16.28 -11.50
N ARG A 53 -5.55 15.88 -12.66
CA ARG A 53 -5.09 16.35 -13.98
C ARG A 53 -5.60 17.75 -14.31
N LYS A 54 -6.82 18.08 -13.89
CA LYS A 54 -7.45 19.37 -14.17
C LYS A 54 -6.95 20.48 -13.21
N ASN A 55 -6.59 20.13 -11.99
CA ASN A 55 -6.16 21.08 -10.99
C ASN A 55 -4.62 21.16 -10.99
N LYS A 56 -4.08 22.22 -11.62
CA LYS A 56 -2.63 22.47 -11.72
C LYS A 56 -1.98 22.85 -10.39
N ASP A 57 -2.77 23.30 -9.43
CA ASP A 57 -2.30 23.75 -8.10
C ASP A 57 -2.11 22.58 -7.11
N ILE A 58 -2.54 21.37 -7.49
CA ILE A 58 -2.30 20.19 -6.66
C ILE A 58 -0.85 19.73 -6.84
N VAL A 59 -0.04 19.97 -5.83
CA VAL A 59 1.32 19.41 -5.74
C VAL A 59 1.21 17.89 -5.69
N LYS A 60 1.64 17.22 -6.76
CA LYS A 60 1.66 15.74 -6.83
C LYS A 60 2.70 15.21 -5.86
N ASN A 61 2.24 14.63 -4.77
CA ASN A 61 3.12 13.93 -3.88
C ASN A 61 3.63 12.62 -4.56
N ASN A 62 4.84 12.21 -4.25
CA ASN A 62 5.37 10.92 -4.67
C ASN A 62 5.00 9.85 -3.63
N GLY A 63 3.73 9.45 -3.58
CA GLY A 63 3.21 8.52 -2.59
C GLY A 63 3.96 7.19 -2.51
N LYS A 64 4.51 6.69 -3.63
CA LYS A 64 5.37 5.49 -3.61
C LYS A 64 6.69 5.74 -2.87
N LYS A 65 7.29 6.92 -3.01
CA LYS A 65 8.49 7.31 -2.25
C LYS A 65 8.15 7.47 -0.78
N THR A 66 7.04 8.13 -0.46
CA THR A 66 6.56 8.29 0.92
C THR A 66 6.33 6.95 1.60
N PHE A 67 5.64 6.02 0.93
CA PHE A 67 5.42 4.65 1.43
C PHE A 67 6.74 3.90 1.67
N LEU A 68 7.66 3.97 0.69
CA LEU A 68 8.96 3.32 0.78
C LEU A 68 9.79 3.83 1.96
N LEU A 69 9.80 5.15 2.19
CA LEU A 69 10.53 5.75 3.30
C LEU A 69 9.90 5.45 4.66
N LYS A 70 8.57 5.47 4.75
CA LYS A 70 7.82 5.18 5.97
C LYS A 70 7.98 3.72 6.40
N TRP A 71 7.75 2.79 5.48
CA TRP A 71 7.66 1.36 5.78
C TRP A 71 8.93 0.57 5.44
N LYS A 72 9.94 1.22 4.85
CA LYS A 72 11.22 0.60 4.43
C LYS A 72 11.04 -0.58 3.49
N MET A 73 9.93 -0.56 2.73
CA MET A 73 9.59 -1.53 1.70
C MET A 73 8.77 -0.87 0.59
N SER A 74 8.82 -1.41 -0.64
CA SER A 74 8.04 -0.85 -1.74
C SER A 74 6.57 -1.28 -1.68
N VAL A 75 5.68 -0.46 -2.26
CA VAL A 75 4.25 -0.79 -2.41
C VAL A 75 4.07 -2.12 -3.14
N GLU A 76 4.86 -2.34 -4.20
CA GLU A 76 4.80 -3.55 -5.02
C GLU A 76 5.15 -4.79 -4.20
N PHE A 77 6.18 -4.70 -3.35
CA PHE A 77 6.57 -5.78 -2.46
C PHE A 77 5.46 -6.11 -1.47
N PHE A 78 4.91 -5.09 -0.80
CA PHE A 78 3.82 -5.27 0.16
C PHE A 78 2.58 -5.91 -0.49
N THR A 79 2.12 -5.35 -1.62
CA THR A 79 0.91 -5.84 -2.28
C THR A 79 1.06 -7.25 -2.83
N LYS A 80 2.27 -7.63 -3.27
CA LYS A 80 2.56 -8.97 -3.78
C LYS A 80 2.59 -10.03 -2.68
N TYR A 81 3.35 -9.78 -1.62
CA TYR A 81 3.64 -10.82 -0.62
C TYR A 81 2.70 -10.83 0.56
N TYR A 82 2.22 -9.67 0.99
CA TYR A 82 1.32 -9.55 2.13
C TYR A 82 -0.14 -9.61 1.72
N LEU A 83 -0.54 -8.85 0.71
CA LEU A 83 -1.93 -8.82 0.24
C LEU A 83 -2.24 -9.87 -0.82
N ARG A 84 -1.23 -10.56 -1.37
CA ARG A 84 -1.38 -11.57 -2.43
C ARG A 84 -2.22 -11.05 -3.58
N ARG A 85 -1.91 -9.82 -4.03
CA ARG A 85 -2.66 -9.14 -5.08
C ARG A 85 -2.67 -9.96 -6.37
N GLY A 86 -3.86 -10.29 -6.84
CA GLY A 86 -4.07 -11.12 -8.05
C GLY A 86 -4.47 -12.56 -7.74
N ASP A 87 -4.27 -13.02 -6.50
CA ASP A 87 -4.68 -14.35 -6.10
C ASP A 87 -6.18 -14.40 -5.79
N VAL A 88 -6.77 -15.57 -5.94
CA VAL A 88 -8.15 -15.83 -5.52
C VAL A 88 -8.23 -15.81 -4.00
N TYR A 89 -9.21 -15.09 -3.46
CA TYR A 89 -9.43 -15.08 -2.02
C TYR A 89 -9.97 -16.42 -1.53
N ILE A 90 -9.21 -17.09 -0.68
CA ILE A 90 -9.58 -18.38 -0.09
C ILE A 90 -9.77 -18.32 1.44
N GLY A 91 -9.56 -17.17 2.05
CA GLY A 91 -9.68 -17.00 3.51
C GLY A 91 -8.75 -15.91 4.05
N PRO A 92 -8.65 -15.80 5.38
CA PRO A 92 -7.68 -14.90 6.01
C PRO A 92 -6.26 -15.16 5.48
N LEU A 93 -5.50 -14.09 5.29
CA LEU A 93 -4.14 -14.17 4.78
C LEU A 93 -3.16 -14.61 5.87
N ASP A 94 -2.31 -15.57 5.55
CA ASP A 94 -1.18 -15.97 6.39
C ASP A 94 0.01 -15.04 6.20
N GLU A 95 0.99 -15.15 7.09
CA GLU A 95 2.29 -14.49 6.92
C GLU A 95 2.93 -14.88 5.58
N PRO A 96 3.67 -13.94 4.94
CA PRO A 96 4.31 -14.21 3.66
C PRO A 96 5.22 -15.43 3.71
N ASN A 97 5.12 -16.28 2.69
CA ASN A 97 6.09 -17.37 2.51
C ASN A 97 7.45 -16.77 2.12
N LYS A 98 8.44 -16.92 3.03
CA LYS A 98 9.79 -16.37 2.89
C LYS A 98 10.69 -17.28 2.05
N ASN A 99 10.31 -17.52 0.78
CA ASN A 99 11.09 -18.27 -0.19
C ASN A 99 12.17 -17.39 -0.86
N PHE A 100 12.94 -17.99 -1.79
CA PHE A 100 13.99 -17.29 -2.53
C PHE A 100 13.48 -16.02 -3.23
N PHE A 101 12.32 -16.07 -3.89
CA PHE A 101 11.74 -14.93 -4.60
C PHE A 101 11.35 -13.80 -3.65
N TYR A 102 10.82 -14.14 -2.46
CA TYR A 102 10.53 -13.17 -1.41
C TYR A 102 11.80 -12.41 -1.01
N TYR A 103 12.89 -13.12 -0.69
CA TYR A 103 14.14 -12.48 -0.28
C TYR A 103 14.78 -11.66 -1.40
N LYS A 104 14.74 -12.12 -2.64
CA LYS A 104 15.20 -11.37 -3.82
C LYS A 104 14.45 -10.03 -3.93
N ASP A 105 13.12 -10.07 -3.91
CA ASP A 105 12.29 -8.87 -4.06
C ASP A 105 12.41 -7.96 -2.82
N TYR A 106 12.54 -8.53 -1.63
CA TYR A 106 12.82 -7.80 -0.40
C TYR A 106 14.14 -7.03 -0.49
N PHE A 107 15.20 -7.68 -0.94
CA PHE A 107 16.50 -7.05 -1.12
C PHE A 107 16.45 -5.91 -2.14
N MET A 108 15.78 -6.12 -3.27
CA MET A 108 15.56 -5.06 -4.26
C MET A 108 14.76 -3.89 -3.70
N SER A 109 13.79 -4.16 -2.86
CA SER A 109 13.02 -3.12 -2.15
C SER A 109 13.92 -2.33 -1.17
N LYS A 110 14.84 -3.00 -0.48
CA LYS A 110 15.82 -2.35 0.41
C LYS A 110 16.84 -1.49 -0.36
N ILE A 111 17.32 -1.96 -1.51
CA ILE A 111 18.18 -1.15 -2.37
C ILE A 111 17.46 0.15 -2.77
N LYS A 112 16.20 0.06 -3.24
CA LYS A 112 15.40 1.25 -3.56
C LYS A 112 15.25 2.20 -2.37
N PHE A 113 15.05 1.66 -1.16
CA PHE A 113 14.95 2.47 0.06
C PHE A 113 16.24 3.25 0.33
N TYR A 114 17.40 2.58 0.31
CA TYR A 114 18.67 3.24 0.58
C TYR A 114 19.01 4.30 -0.48
N PHE A 115 18.80 4.00 -1.76
CA PHE A 115 18.96 5.00 -2.82
C PHE A 115 18.08 6.23 -2.61
N ARG A 116 16.81 6.03 -2.28
CA ARG A 116 15.86 7.15 -2.06
C ARG A 116 16.08 7.91 -0.77
N LYS A 117 16.79 7.35 0.18
CA LYS A 117 17.20 8.02 1.42
C LYS A 117 18.43 8.92 1.20
N MET A 118 19.30 8.54 0.26
CA MET A 118 20.54 9.29 -0.04
C MET A 118 20.30 10.48 -0.98
N PHE A 119 19.29 10.38 -1.84
CA PHE A 119 18.91 11.40 -2.84
C PHE A 119 17.44 11.81 -2.67
#